data_55429c59263d42aef91775efad2815f2
#
_entry.id   55429c59263d42aef91775efad2815f2
#
_cell.length_a   1.000
_cell.length_b   1.000
_cell.length_c   1.000
_cell.angle_alpha   90.00
_cell.angle_beta   90.00
_cell.angle_gamma   90.00
#
_symmetry.space_group_name_H-M   'P 1'
#
loop_
_entity.id
_entity.type
_entity.pdbx_description
1 polymer ?
#
loop_
_entity_poly.entity_id
_entity_poly.type
_entity_poly.pdbx_seq_one_letter_code
_entity_poly.pdbx_strand_id
1 'polypeptide(L)'
;TPLDSLKYYKGFLHSGFVCMDTEMGDVKAYVGDIDYSHFRYDMAGQARRQVGSTIKPFLYALAMESGYSPYDLAPNEQVTYQVGDQEWTPRNDSQSRYGEMVTLKWGLAQSNNWISAWLMNQLSPELLVGLIHEFGVQNMSIEPAMSLCLGACEISVLEMVAAYTGFAKEGMRRAPRFVTRIEDSEGNVLATFVPQIHHVISRDAAWKMVELMRGVMDGGTGSRM
;
A
#
# COMPACT_ATOMS: atom_id res chain seq x y z
N THR A 1 -9.24 -23.18 -28.23
CA THR A 1 -9.73 -21.82 -28.51
C THR A 1 -8.91 -21.25 -29.66
N PRO A 2 -9.53 -20.70 -30.73
CA PRO A 2 -8.80 -20.07 -31.83
C PRO A 2 -7.85 -18.99 -31.31
N LEU A 3 -6.67 -18.85 -31.93
CA LEU A 3 -5.63 -17.91 -31.51
C LEU A 3 -6.14 -16.45 -31.46
N ASP A 4 -7.02 -16.08 -32.37
CA ASP A 4 -7.61 -14.73 -32.44
C ASP A 4 -8.56 -14.47 -31.26
N SER A 5 -9.36 -15.47 -30.83
CA SER A 5 -10.16 -15.36 -29.62
C SER A 5 -9.28 -15.20 -28.37
N LEU A 6 -8.16 -15.93 -28.30
CA LEU A 6 -7.22 -15.80 -27.19
C LEU A 6 -6.57 -14.41 -27.13
N LYS A 7 -6.16 -13.88 -28.30
CA LYS A 7 -5.63 -12.51 -28.42
C LYS A 7 -6.67 -11.46 -28.03
N TYR A 8 -7.91 -11.64 -28.48
CA TYR A 8 -9.03 -10.76 -28.12
C TYR A 8 -9.23 -10.69 -26.61
N TYR A 9 -9.41 -11.85 -25.93
CA TYR A 9 -9.60 -11.89 -24.50
C TYR A 9 -8.40 -11.38 -23.70
N LYS A 10 -7.17 -11.64 -24.15
CA LYS A 10 -5.97 -11.09 -23.50
C LYS A 10 -5.78 -9.58 -23.71
N GLY A 11 -6.47 -8.98 -24.66
CA GLY A 11 -6.44 -7.54 -24.90
C GLY A 11 -7.38 -6.73 -24.00
N PHE A 12 -8.25 -7.38 -23.20
CA PHE A 12 -9.10 -6.65 -22.26
C PHE A 12 -8.28 -6.11 -21.08
N LEU A 13 -8.57 -4.86 -20.73
CA LEU A 13 -8.03 -4.24 -19.54
C LEU A 13 -8.90 -4.64 -18.35
N HIS A 14 -8.37 -5.47 -17.49
CA HIS A 14 -9.02 -5.87 -16.24
C HIS A 14 -8.75 -4.85 -15.14
N SER A 15 -9.75 -4.55 -14.33
CA SER A 15 -9.61 -3.59 -13.23
C SER A 15 -10.49 -3.96 -12.05
N GLY A 16 -9.97 -3.75 -10.83
CA GLY A 16 -10.72 -3.85 -9.59
C GLY A 16 -10.85 -2.47 -8.93
N PHE A 17 -11.96 -2.25 -8.23
CA PHE A 17 -12.18 -1.03 -7.45
C PHE A 17 -12.82 -1.38 -6.11
N VAL A 18 -12.31 -0.76 -5.04
CA VAL A 18 -12.87 -0.87 -3.69
C VAL A 18 -12.96 0.52 -3.08
N CYS A 19 -14.12 0.83 -2.52
CA CYS A 19 -14.33 1.99 -1.66
C CYS A 19 -14.76 1.51 -0.28
N MET A 20 -14.08 1.97 0.76
CA MET A 20 -14.29 1.52 2.13
C MET A 20 -14.40 2.73 3.06
N ASP A 21 -15.36 2.67 3.98
CA ASP A 21 -15.49 3.64 5.05
C ASP A 21 -14.38 3.47 6.09
N THR A 22 -13.72 4.54 6.44
CA THR A 22 -12.61 4.52 7.41
C THR A 22 -13.06 4.46 8.87
N GLU A 23 -14.34 4.76 9.17
CA GLU A 23 -14.86 4.72 10.55
C GLU A 23 -15.14 3.29 11.01
N MET A 24 -15.91 2.55 10.21
CA MET A 24 -16.44 1.24 10.57
C MET A 24 -15.82 0.10 9.76
N GLY A 25 -15.12 0.40 8.66
CA GLY A 25 -14.59 -0.59 7.74
C GLY A 25 -15.61 -1.13 6.73
N ASP A 26 -16.75 -0.45 6.58
CA ASP A 26 -17.79 -0.89 5.65
C ASP A 26 -17.34 -0.73 4.21
N VAL A 27 -17.44 -1.77 3.43
CA VAL A 27 -17.23 -1.71 1.99
C VAL A 27 -18.46 -1.07 1.35
N LYS A 28 -18.30 0.14 0.83
CA LYS A 28 -19.39 0.95 0.23
C LYS A 28 -19.54 0.72 -1.26
N ALA A 29 -18.46 0.38 -1.96
CA ALA A 29 -18.47 0.00 -3.36
C ALA A 29 -17.38 -1.04 -3.63
N TYR A 30 -17.71 -1.98 -4.49
CA TYR A 30 -16.82 -3.08 -4.86
C TYR A 30 -17.06 -3.46 -6.32
N VAL A 31 -16.01 -3.42 -7.12
CA VAL A 31 -16.03 -3.85 -8.52
C VAL A 31 -14.91 -4.87 -8.69
N GLY A 32 -15.28 -6.12 -8.91
CA GLY A 32 -14.34 -7.22 -9.05
C GLY A 32 -13.68 -7.31 -10.42
N ASP A 33 -14.38 -6.89 -11.48
CA ASP A 33 -13.85 -6.73 -12.85
C ASP A 33 -14.88 -5.97 -13.71
N ILE A 34 -14.54 -5.75 -15.00
CA ILE A 34 -15.35 -4.99 -15.97
C ILE A 34 -16.70 -5.62 -16.30
N ASP A 35 -16.80 -6.94 -16.31
CA ASP A 35 -18.04 -7.68 -16.61
C ASP A 35 -18.02 -9.08 -16.00
N TYR A 36 -18.77 -9.31 -14.94
CA TYR A 36 -18.87 -10.58 -14.25
C TYR A 36 -19.43 -11.73 -15.11
N SER A 37 -20.25 -11.44 -16.11
CA SER A 37 -20.83 -12.47 -16.98
C SER A 37 -19.78 -13.16 -17.84
N HIS A 38 -18.70 -12.44 -18.18
CA HIS A 38 -17.59 -12.92 -19.01
C HIS A 38 -16.30 -13.19 -18.21
N PHE A 39 -16.04 -12.36 -17.18
CA PHE A 39 -14.81 -12.40 -16.39
C PHE A 39 -15.15 -12.58 -14.91
N ARG A 40 -15.05 -13.83 -14.44
CA ARG A 40 -15.44 -14.19 -13.06
C ARG A 40 -14.31 -14.12 -12.05
N TYR A 41 -13.08 -13.88 -12.52
CA TYR A 41 -11.94 -13.76 -11.63
C TYR A 41 -11.91 -12.38 -11.00
N ASP A 42 -11.98 -12.34 -9.68
CA ASP A 42 -12.08 -11.10 -8.91
C ASP A 42 -10.75 -10.36 -8.84
N MET A 43 -10.66 -9.25 -9.56
CA MET A 43 -9.47 -8.38 -9.63
C MET A 43 -9.29 -7.52 -8.39
N ALA A 44 -10.30 -7.35 -7.56
CA ALA A 44 -10.22 -6.54 -6.35
C ALA A 44 -9.81 -7.32 -5.11
N GLY A 45 -10.37 -8.52 -4.90
CA GLY A 45 -10.13 -9.31 -3.70
C GLY A 45 -9.21 -10.52 -3.89
N GLN A 46 -9.31 -11.21 -5.05
CA GLN A 46 -8.53 -12.43 -5.30
C GLN A 46 -7.23 -12.16 -6.05
N ALA A 47 -7.25 -11.26 -7.04
CA ALA A 47 -6.06 -10.94 -7.80
C ALA A 47 -5.05 -10.20 -6.93
N ARG A 48 -3.84 -10.75 -6.88
CA ARG A 48 -2.67 -10.05 -6.33
C ARG A 48 -1.83 -9.51 -7.47
N ARG A 49 -1.36 -8.30 -7.32
CA ARG A 49 -0.52 -7.61 -8.30
C ARG A 49 0.60 -6.89 -7.60
N GLN A 50 1.70 -6.69 -8.33
CA GLN A 50 2.83 -5.93 -7.84
C GLN A 50 2.39 -4.51 -7.46
N VAL A 51 2.60 -4.14 -6.21
CA VAL A 51 2.06 -2.90 -5.63
C VAL A 51 2.86 -1.65 -6.00
N GLY A 52 4.11 -1.82 -6.41
CA GLY A 52 4.97 -0.70 -6.78
C GLY A 52 5.08 0.34 -5.66
N SER A 53 5.13 1.61 -6.02
CA SER A 53 5.32 2.71 -5.06
C SER A 53 4.22 2.90 -4.02
N THR A 54 3.09 2.20 -4.13
CA THR A 54 2.06 2.20 -3.07
C THR A 54 2.52 1.50 -1.79
N ILE A 55 3.64 0.77 -1.81
CA ILE A 55 4.27 0.19 -0.62
C ILE A 55 5.01 1.24 0.22
N LYS A 56 5.48 2.33 -0.38
CA LYS A 56 6.33 3.32 0.29
C LYS A 56 5.74 3.88 1.58
N PRO A 57 4.44 4.19 1.68
CA PRO A 57 3.86 4.63 2.95
C PRO A 57 4.09 3.66 4.11
N PHE A 58 4.16 2.34 3.89
CA PHE A 58 4.46 1.38 4.95
C PHE A 58 5.92 1.47 5.40
N LEU A 59 6.86 1.63 4.46
CA LEU A 59 8.27 1.85 4.79
C LEU A 59 8.47 3.15 5.60
N TYR A 60 7.80 4.22 5.17
CA TYR A 60 7.88 5.49 5.89
C TYR A 60 7.17 5.43 7.25
N ALA A 61 6.09 4.66 7.38
CA ALA A 61 5.45 4.41 8.67
C ALA A 61 6.40 3.67 9.63
N LEU A 62 7.12 2.67 9.13
CA LEU A 62 8.15 1.98 9.91
C LEU A 62 9.24 2.96 10.38
N ALA A 63 9.66 3.90 9.52
CA ALA A 63 10.59 4.95 9.90
C ALA A 63 10.02 5.84 11.01
N MET A 64 8.77 6.30 10.88
CA MET A 64 8.13 7.15 11.89
C MET A 64 7.99 6.43 13.23
N GLU A 65 7.68 5.12 13.22
CA GLU A 65 7.67 4.28 14.42
C GLU A 65 9.07 4.13 15.03
N SER A 66 10.11 4.11 14.19
CA SER A 66 11.51 4.04 14.61
C SER A 66 12.11 5.38 15.08
N GLY A 67 11.27 6.43 15.21
CA GLY A 67 11.66 7.73 15.76
C GLY A 67 12.03 8.80 14.74
N TYR A 68 11.94 8.52 13.44
CA TYR A 68 12.16 9.53 12.40
C TYR A 68 11.05 10.58 12.38
N SER A 69 11.38 11.71 11.77
CA SER A 69 10.50 12.85 11.51
C SER A 69 10.30 13.05 10.00
N PRO A 70 9.14 13.57 9.56
CA PRO A 70 8.94 13.97 8.16
C PRO A 70 9.99 14.95 7.62
N TYR A 71 10.65 15.68 8.50
CA TYR A 71 11.63 16.71 8.18
C TYR A 71 13.08 16.24 8.28
N ASP A 72 13.33 15.00 8.71
CA ASP A 72 14.66 14.43 8.71
C ASP A 72 15.22 14.36 7.29
N LEU A 73 16.52 14.61 7.18
CA LEU A 73 17.21 14.71 5.91
C LEU A 73 17.79 13.36 5.48
N ALA A 74 17.62 13.03 4.22
CA ALA A 74 18.20 11.89 3.56
C ALA A 74 18.98 12.31 2.30
N PRO A 75 20.07 11.61 1.95
CA PRO A 75 20.83 11.91 0.74
C PRO A 75 20.05 11.49 -0.51
N ASN A 76 19.88 12.40 -1.44
CA ASN A 76 19.21 12.15 -2.72
C ASN A 76 20.25 11.77 -3.79
N GLU A 77 20.84 10.60 -3.64
CA GLU A 77 21.88 10.09 -4.52
C GLU A 77 21.70 8.61 -4.81
N GLN A 78 22.24 8.18 -5.95
CA GLN A 78 22.22 6.77 -6.34
C GLN A 78 23.34 6.02 -5.58
N VAL A 79 22.94 5.01 -4.82
CA VAL A 79 23.84 4.15 -4.06
C VAL A 79 23.64 2.70 -4.52
N THR A 80 24.74 1.97 -4.67
CA THR A 80 24.72 0.53 -4.89
C THR A 80 24.79 -0.19 -3.53
N TYR A 81 23.84 -1.07 -3.30
CA TYR A 81 23.74 -1.88 -2.08
C TYR A 81 24.21 -3.29 -2.33
N GLN A 82 24.92 -3.87 -1.39
CA GLN A 82 25.28 -5.29 -1.43
C GLN A 82 24.12 -6.10 -0.84
N VAL A 83 23.59 -7.04 -1.63
CA VAL A 83 22.48 -7.92 -1.22
C VAL A 83 22.93 -9.37 -1.41
N GLY A 84 23.45 -9.98 -0.34
CA GLY A 84 24.16 -11.26 -0.44
C GLY A 84 25.37 -11.15 -1.38
N ASP A 85 25.44 -12.02 -2.39
CA ASP A 85 26.52 -12.03 -3.39
C ASP A 85 26.24 -11.14 -4.62
N GLN A 86 25.14 -10.37 -4.60
CA GLN A 86 24.72 -9.52 -5.72
C GLN A 86 24.74 -8.04 -5.35
N GLU A 87 25.02 -7.21 -6.34
CA GLU A 87 24.88 -5.76 -6.23
C GLU A 87 23.51 -5.33 -6.74
N TRP A 88 22.83 -4.45 -5.98
CA TRP A 88 21.57 -3.85 -6.36
C TRP A 88 21.66 -2.34 -6.32
N THR A 89 21.32 -1.71 -7.46
CA THR A 89 21.33 -0.25 -7.62
C THR A 89 19.95 0.21 -8.05
N PRO A 90 19.18 0.90 -7.18
CA PRO A 90 17.87 1.41 -7.52
C PRO A 90 17.96 2.49 -8.60
N ARG A 91 17.04 2.45 -9.57
CA ARG A 91 16.87 3.54 -10.55
C ARG A 91 15.78 4.48 -10.06
N ASN A 92 15.93 5.76 -10.39
CA ASN A 92 14.92 6.79 -10.11
C ASN A 92 14.49 7.44 -11.43
N ASP A 93 13.20 7.78 -11.54
CA ASP A 93 12.63 8.37 -12.76
C ASP A 93 13.07 9.83 -12.97
N SER A 94 13.41 10.52 -11.89
CA SER A 94 13.83 11.92 -11.89
C SER A 94 15.19 12.08 -11.22
N GLN A 95 16.02 12.96 -11.79
CA GLN A 95 17.27 13.41 -11.18
C GLN A 95 17.13 14.79 -10.49
N SER A 96 15.91 15.24 -10.26
CA SER A 96 15.66 16.49 -9.55
C SER A 96 16.33 16.47 -8.18
N ARG A 97 17.07 17.52 -7.87
CA ARG A 97 17.82 17.71 -6.61
C ARG A 97 18.84 16.59 -6.32
N TYR A 98 19.41 16.00 -7.38
CA TYR A 98 20.46 14.98 -7.22
C TYR A 98 21.68 15.54 -6.45
N GLY A 99 22.19 14.76 -5.49
CA GLY A 99 23.31 15.15 -4.64
C GLY A 99 22.96 16.06 -3.46
N GLU A 100 21.68 16.45 -3.32
CA GLU A 100 21.24 17.27 -2.20
C GLU A 100 20.75 16.42 -1.02
N MET A 101 20.86 16.98 0.19
CA MET A 101 20.11 16.49 1.35
C MET A 101 18.67 16.99 1.25
N VAL A 102 17.71 16.08 1.27
CA VAL A 102 16.28 16.39 1.14
C VAL A 102 15.47 15.76 2.27
N THR A 103 14.32 16.35 2.59
CA THR A 103 13.46 15.82 3.67
C THR A 103 12.80 14.51 3.26
N LEU A 104 12.49 13.65 4.23
CA LEU A 104 11.70 12.45 4.00
C LEU A 104 10.33 12.79 3.39
N LYS A 105 9.72 13.91 3.81
CA LYS A 105 8.47 14.41 3.21
C LYS A 105 8.61 14.66 1.71
N TRP A 106 9.68 15.29 1.27
CA TRP A 106 9.96 15.49 -0.15
C TRP A 106 10.20 14.14 -0.86
N GLY A 107 10.95 13.24 -0.23
CA GLY A 107 11.25 11.90 -0.76
C GLY A 107 9.98 11.10 -1.07
N LEU A 108 9.02 11.06 -0.15
CA LEU A 108 7.73 10.39 -0.37
C LEU A 108 6.89 11.14 -1.41
N ALA A 109 6.81 12.48 -1.32
CA ALA A 109 6.03 13.32 -2.24
C ALA A 109 6.44 13.11 -3.70
N GLN A 110 7.76 13.00 -3.96
CA GLN A 110 8.31 12.74 -5.30
C GLN A 110 8.41 11.26 -5.64
N SER A 111 7.94 10.38 -4.76
CA SER A 111 8.06 8.93 -4.93
C SER A 111 9.51 8.48 -5.24
N ASN A 112 10.48 9.12 -4.58
CA ASN A 112 11.90 8.93 -4.85
C ASN A 112 12.38 7.54 -4.42
N ASN A 113 13.01 6.81 -5.36
CA ASN A 113 13.47 5.43 -5.12
C ASN A 113 14.78 5.38 -4.34
N TRP A 114 15.67 6.35 -4.51
CA TRP A 114 16.96 6.39 -3.81
C TRP A 114 16.76 6.60 -2.31
N ILE A 115 15.87 7.53 -1.94
CA ILE A 115 15.52 7.79 -0.54
C ILE A 115 14.80 6.59 0.07
N SER A 116 13.91 5.93 -0.67
CA SER A 116 13.27 4.70 -0.20
C SER A 116 14.28 3.58 0.04
N ALA A 117 15.26 3.41 -0.85
CA ALA A 117 16.33 2.42 -0.68
C ALA A 117 17.26 2.77 0.48
N TRP A 118 17.64 4.05 0.61
CA TRP A 118 18.41 4.54 1.76
C TRP A 118 17.68 4.24 3.07
N LEU A 119 16.38 4.58 3.14
CA LEU A 119 15.56 4.36 4.34
C LEU A 119 15.43 2.87 4.68
N MET A 120 15.24 2.01 3.66
CA MET A 120 15.22 0.55 3.85
C MET A 120 16.53 0.03 4.42
N ASN A 121 17.65 0.57 3.96
CA ASN A 121 18.98 0.18 4.47
C ASN A 121 19.23 0.64 5.93
N GLN A 122 18.58 1.69 6.40
CA GLN A 122 18.63 2.12 7.80
C GLN A 122 17.74 1.27 8.72
N LEU A 123 16.67 0.69 8.16
CA LEU A 123 15.70 -0.12 8.89
C LEU A 123 16.00 -1.61 8.70
N SER A 124 15.10 -2.38 8.16
CA SER A 124 15.37 -3.71 7.61
C SER A 124 14.18 -4.19 6.78
N PRO A 125 14.42 -5.03 5.75
CA PRO A 125 13.35 -5.66 4.99
C PRO A 125 12.42 -6.52 5.85
N GLU A 126 12.94 -7.23 6.85
CA GLU A 126 12.19 -8.11 7.75
C GLU A 126 11.19 -7.32 8.59
N LEU A 127 11.61 -6.16 9.11
CA LEU A 127 10.71 -5.28 9.87
C LEU A 127 9.59 -4.72 8.98
N LEU A 128 9.90 -4.41 7.71
CA LEU A 128 8.88 -3.96 6.78
C LEU A 128 7.87 -5.07 6.47
N VAL A 129 8.31 -6.30 6.23
CA VAL A 129 7.42 -7.47 6.03
C VAL A 129 6.53 -7.66 7.25
N GLY A 130 7.10 -7.62 8.47
CA GLY A 130 6.34 -7.71 9.72
C GLY A 130 5.25 -6.64 9.80
N LEU A 131 5.61 -5.37 9.54
CA LEU A 131 4.65 -4.26 9.56
C LEU A 131 3.54 -4.43 8.50
N ILE A 132 3.86 -4.86 7.29
CA ILE A 132 2.88 -5.12 6.22
C ILE A 132 1.85 -6.17 6.69
N HIS A 133 2.28 -7.22 7.37
CA HIS A 133 1.38 -8.22 7.95
C HIS A 133 0.55 -7.67 9.10
N GLU A 134 1.11 -6.83 9.98
CA GLU A 134 0.35 -6.10 11.02
C GLU A 134 -0.76 -5.23 10.39
N PHE A 135 -0.49 -4.63 9.23
CA PHE A 135 -1.50 -3.90 8.45
C PHE A 135 -2.52 -4.83 7.76
N GLY A 136 -2.45 -6.14 7.99
CA GLY A 136 -3.46 -7.14 7.61
C GLY A 136 -3.32 -7.70 6.21
N VAL A 137 -2.17 -7.55 5.58
CA VAL A 137 -1.85 -8.24 4.34
C VAL A 137 -1.60 -9.72 4.63
N GLN A 138 -2.32 -10.60 3.93
CA GLN A 138 -2.31 -12.04 4.17
C GLN A 138 -1.34 -12.82 3.27
N ASN A 139 -0.68 -12.14 2.33
CA ASN A 139 0.30 -12.79 1.47
C ASN A 139 1.57 -13.16 2.24
N MET A 140 1.66 -14.40 2.69
CA MET A 140 2.82 -14.93 3.43
C MET A 140 4.06 -15.18 2.56
N SER A 141 3.96 -14.98 1.25
CA SER A 141 5.08 -15.16 0.30
C SER A 141 5.84 -13.86 0.03
N ILE A 142 5.66 -12.83 0.84
CA ILE A 142 6.45 -11.59 0.74
C ILE A 142 7.83 -11.86 1.32
N GLU A 143 8.83 -11.86 0.45
CA GLU A 143 10.22 -12.08 0.86
C GLU A 143 10.86 -10.77 1.36
N PRO A 144 11.64 -10.84 2.46
CA PRO A 144 12.38 -9.68 2.95
C PRO A 144 13.59 -9.41 2.04
N ALA A 145 13.44 -8.45 1.14
CA ALA A 145 14.48 -8.03 0.22
C ALA A 145 14.56 -6.51 0.10
N MET A 146 15.73 -5.97 -0.23
CA MET A 146 15.92 -4.52 -0.44
C MET A 146 14.94 -3.94 -1.47
N SER A 147 14.63 -4.71 -2.54
CA SER A 147 13.68 -4.30 -3.58
C SER A 147 12.23 -4.15 -3.09
N LEU A 148 11.89 -4.67 -1.90
CA LEU A 148 10.58 -4.50 -1.28
C LEU A 148 10.23 -3.02 -1.06
N CYS A 149 11.22 -2.15 -0.81
CA CYS A 149 11.00 -0.70 -0.70
C CYS A 149 10.42 -0.05 -1.96
N LEU A 150 10.52 -0.74 -3.11
CA LEU A 150 9.95 -0.32 -4.40
C LEU A 150 8.69 -1.11 -4.78
N GLY A 151 8.19 -1.94 -3.86
CA GLY A 151 6.97 -2.73 -4.04
C GLY A 151 7.13 -3.99 -4.88
N ALA A 152 8.28 -4.66 -4.80
CA ALA A 152 8.50 -5.96 -5.40
C ALA A 152 7.75 -7.08 -4.62
N CYS A 153 6.46 -6.87 -4.37
CA CYS A 153 5.57 -7.83 -3.74
C CYS A 153 4.16 -7.70 -4.32
N GLU A 154 3.34 -8.72 -4.14
CA GLU A 154 1.98 -8.77 -4.67
C GLU A 154 0.95 -8.73 -3.54
N ILE A 155 0.03 -7.76 -3.61
CA ILE A 155 -1.06 -7.55 -2.64
C ILE A 155 -2.34 -7.29 -3.43
N SER A 156 -3.51 -7.66 -2.88
CA SER A 156 -4.80 -7.35 -3.51
C SER A 156 -5.23 -5.91 -3.25
N VAL A 157 -6.12 -5.39 -4.11
CA VAL A 157 -6.67 -4.03 -3.94
C VAL A 157 -7.42 -3.92 -2.61
N LEU A 158 -8.20 -4.93 -2.24
CA LEU A 158 -8.96 -4.96 -0.98
C LEU A 158 -8.03 -4.90 0.24
N GLU A 159 -6.95 -5.69 0.24
CA GLU A 159 -5.95 -5.67 1.33
C GLU A 159 -5.29 -4.29 1.45
N MET A 160 -4.92 -3.66 0.31
CA MET A 160 -4.31 -2.33 0.30
C MET A 160 -5.26 -1.25 0.82
N VAL A 161 -6.53 -1.24 0.37
CA VAL A 161 -7.52 -0.27 0.84
C VAL A 161 -7.76 -0.43 2.34
N ALA A 162 -7.90 -1.66 2.84
CA ALA A 162 -8.06 -1.93 4.27
C ALA A 162 -6.83 -1.48 5.08
N ALA A 163 -5.63 -1.77 4.59
CA ALA A 163 -4.38 -1.36 5.25
C ALA A 163 -4.28 0.17 5.39
N TYR A 164 -4.59 0.91 4.33
CA TYR A 164 -4.51 2.39 4.34
C TYR A 164 -5.48 3.05 5.35
N THR A 165 -6.53 2.35 5.82
CA THR A 165 -7.38 2.88 6.91
C THR A 165 -6.59 3.11 8.20
N GLY A 166 -5.51 2.36 8.43
CA GLY A 166 -4.61 2.54 9.57
C GLY A 166 -3.97 3.92 9.61
N PHE A 167 -3.59 4.47 8.46
CA PHE A 167 -3.05 5.84 8.38
C PHE A 167 -4.13 6.89 8.65
N ALA A 168 -5.33 6.71 8.08
CA ALA A 168 -6.44 7.65 8.21
C ALA A 168 -7.06 7.69 9.62
N LYS A 169 -6.85 6.64 10.44
CA LYS A 169 -7.50 6.45 11.73
C LYS A 169 -6.52 6.26 12.88
N GLU A 170 -5.56 7.18 12.98
CA GLU A 170 -4.67 7.28 14.14
C GLU A 170 -3.94 5.96 14.48
N GLY A 171 -3.58 5.18 13.46
CA GLY A 171 -2.93 3.88 13.63
C GLY A 171 -3.87 2.69 13.85
N MET A 172 -5.19 2.91 13.72
CA MET A 172 -6.21 1.90 13.94
C MET A 172 -6.79 1.40 12.60
N ARG A 173 -6.25 0.30 12.08
CA ARG A 173 -6.73 -0.33 10.84
C ARG A 173 -8.14 -0.93 11.01
N ARG A 174 -8.96 -0.83 10.00
CA ARG A 174 -10.28 -1.46 9.89
C ARG A 174 -10.21 -2.69 8.98
N ALA A 175 -10.75 -3.83 9.44
CA ALA A 175 -10.97 -4.97 8.56
C ALA A 175 -12.18 -4.69 7.64
N PRO A 176 -12.15 -5.16 6.36
CA PRO A 176 -13.27 -4.96 5.46
C PRO A 176 -14.54 -5.65 5.97
N ARG A 177 -15.65 -4.92 6.01
CA ARG A 177 -16.95 -5.43 6.42
C ARG A 177 -17.96 -5.28 5.29
N PHE A 178 -18.44 -6.41 4.76
CA PHE A 178 -19.41 -6.45 3.66
C PHE A 178 -20.86 -6.59 4.16
N VAL A 179 -21.02 -7.23 5.34
CA VAL A 179 -22.35 -7.47 5.92
C VAL A 179 -22.37 -6.87 7.30
N THR A 180 -23.36 -6.04 7.59
CA THR A 180 -23.54 -5.40 8.89
C THR A 180 -24.52 -6.17 9.77
N ARG A 181 -25.59 -6.75 9.15
CA ARG A 181 -26.59 -7.59 9.84
C ARG A 181 -27.29 -8.52 8.85
N ILE A 182 -27.87 -9.58 9.38
CA ILE A 182 -28.75 -10.49 8.66
C ILE A 182 -30.12 -10.47 9.38
N GLU A 183 -31.18 -10.33 8.58
CA GLU A 183 -32.56 -10.31 9.06
C GLU A 183 -33.36 -11.43 8.37
N ASP A 184 -34.41 -11.93 9.05
CA ASP A 184 -35.41 -12.81 8.42
C ASP A 184 -36.43 -12.02 7.59
N SER A 185 -37.38 -12.70 6.98
CA SER A 185 -38.45 -12.09 6.17
C SER A 185 -39.43 -11.23 7.00
N GLU A 186 -39.43 -11.36 8.33
CA GLU A 186 -40.28 -10.62 9.26
C GLU A 186 -39.57 -9.39 9.85
N GLY A 187 -38.25 -9.21 9.52
CA GLY A 187 -37.44 -8.11 10.01
C GLY A 187 -36.76 -8.38 11.36
N ASN A 188 -36.82 -9.62 11.87
CA ASN A 188 -36.09 -9.97 13.08
C ASN A 188 -34.62 -10.12 12.77
N VAL A 189 -33.74 -9.52 13.61
CA VAL A 189 -32.30 -9.58 13.44
C VAL A 189 -31.79 -10.96 13.86
N LEU A 190 -31.24 -11.72 12.92
CA LEU A 190 -30.65 -13.03 13.12
C LEU A 190 -29.17 -12.96 13.53
N ALA A 191 -28.42 -11.99 12.96
CA ALA A 191 -27.02 -11.77 13.28
C ALA A 191 -26.62 -10.31 13.05
N THR A 192 -25.67 -9.82 13.85
CA THR A 192 -25.05 -8.50 13.70
C THR A 192 -23.54 -8.66 13.71
N PHE A 193 -22.85 -7.98 12.79
CA PHE A 193 -21.39 -8.01 12.66
C PHE A 193 -20.81 -6.67 13.12
N VAL A 194 -19.95 -6.73 14.12
CA VAL A 194 -19.25 -5.55 14.64
C VAL A 194 -17.99 -5.25 13.86
N PRO A 195 -17.57 -3.99 13.77
CA PRO A 195 -16.30 -3.61 13.17
C PRO A 195 -15.13 -4.29 13.85
N GLN A 196 -14.20 -4.84 13.07
CA GLN A 196 -12.92 -5.35 13.57
C GLN A 196 -11.86 -4.28 13.41
N ILE A 197 -11.27 -3.88 14.53
CA ILE A 197 -10.30 -2.79 14.64
C ILE A 197 -9.00 -3.35 15.18
N HIS A 198 -7.88 -3.04 14.51
CA HIS A 198 -6.56 -3.49 14.91
C HIS A 198 -5.62 -2.30 15.03
N HIS A 199 -4.91 -2.20 16.15
CA HIS A 199 -3.84 -1.23 16.32
C HIS A 199 -2.61 -1.71 15.54
N VAL A 200 -2.08 -0.87 14.64
CA VAL A 200 -0.98 -1.26 13.72
C VAL A 200 0.24 -0.35 13.82
N ILE A 201 0.05 0.92 14.11
CA ILE A 201 1.12 1.90 14.38
C ILE A 201 0.66 2.88 15.45
N SER A 202 1.60 3.54 16.10
CA SER A 202 1.30 4.56 17.10
C SER A 202 0.52 5.74 16.49
N ARG A 203 -0.22 6.45 17.34
CA ARG A 203 -0.94 7.66 16.95
C ARG A 203 0.02 8.73 16.40
N ASP A 204 1.20 8.87 17.00
CA ASP A 204 2.23 9.82 16.55
C ASP A 204 2.73 9.49 15.15
N ALA A 205 3.07 8.22 14.88
CA ALA A 205 3.48 7.79 13.55
C ALA A 205 2.36 7.97 12.52
N ALA A 206 1.12 7.66 12.86
CA ALA A 206 -0.03 7.87 11.97
C ALA A 206 -0.22 9.36 11.61
N TRP A 207 -0.07 10.26 12.58
CA TRP A 207 -0.10 11.71 12.34
C TRP A 207 1.01 12.17 11.41
N LYS A 208 2.25 11.72 11.66
CA LYS A 208 3.39 11.98 10.77
C LYS A 208 3.15 11.44 9.37
N MET A 209 2.52 10.26 9.25
CA MET A 209 2.17 9.68 7.94
C MET A 209 1.11 10.49 7.19
N VAL A 210 0.10 11.04 7.86
CA VAL A 210 -0.87 11.95 7.23
C VAL A 210 -0.14 13.19 6.66
N GLU A 211 0.79 13.77 7.41
CA GLU A 211 1.59 14.91 6.96
C GLU A 211 2.48 14.56 5.75
N LEU A 212 3.09 13.37 5.76
CA LEU A 212 3.89 12.86 4.64
C LEU A 212 3.04 12.65 3.38
N MET A 213 1.91 11.95 3.51
CA MET A 213 1.02 11.65 2.38
C MET A 213 0.31 12.90 1.84
N ARG A 214 0.01 13.89 2.70
CA ARG A 214 -0.49 15.19 2.26
C ARG A 214 0.49 15.86 1.29
N GLY A 215 1.80 15.77 1.54
CA GLY A 215 2.83 16.28 0.64
C GLY A 215 2.77 15.67 -0.77
N VAL A 216 2.30 14.43 -0.92
CA VAL A 216 2.10 13.79 -2.24
C VAL A 216 1.01 14.52 -3.03
N MET A 217 -0.06 14.98 -2.36
CA MET A 217 -1.18 15.68 -2.98
C MET A 217 -0.88 17.17 -3.20
N ASP A 218 -0.23 17.84 -2.25
CA ASP A 218 0.00 19.29 -2.29
C ASP A 218 1.04 19.70 -3.35
N GLY A 219 2.04 18.88 -3.64
CA GLY A 219 3.11 19.24 -4.58
C GLY A 219 3.92 18.04 -5.11
N GLY A 220 3.42 16.83 -4.89
CA GLY A 220 4.05 15.59 -5.32
C GLY A 220 3.40 14.97 -6.56
N THR A 221 3.56 13.65 -6.67
CA THR A 221 3.06 12.86 -7.81
C THR A 221 1.53 12.81 -7.90
N GLY A 222 0.81 13.08 -6.81
CA GLY A 222 -0.66 13.13 -6.74
C GLY A 222 -1.27 14.50 -7.05
N SER A 223 -0.49 15.54 -7.27
CA SER A 223 -0.98 16.93 -7.38
C SER A 223 -1.86 17.25 -8.59
N ARG A 224 -2.02 16.29 -9.51
CA ARG A 224 -2.87 16.42 -10.71
C ARG A 224 -4.21 15.69 -10.59
N MET A 225 -4.52 15.10 -9.42
CA MET A 225 -5.78 14.40 -9.18
C MET A 225 -6.89 15.34 -8.73
#